data_468e8839332b4bb97b8da76e2026afa1
#
_entry.id   468e8839332b4bb97b8da76e2026afa1
#
_cell.length_a   1.000
_cell.length_b   1.000
_cell.length_c   1.000
_cell.angle_alpha   90.00
_cell.angle_beta   90.00
_cell.angle_gamma   90.00
#
_symmetry.space_group_name_H-M   'P 1'
#
loop_
_entity.id
_entity.type
_entity.pdbx_description
1 polymer ?
#
loop_
_entity_poly.entity_id
_entity_poly.type
_entity_poly.pdbx_seq_one_letter_code
_entity_poly.pdbx_strand_id
1 'polypeptide(L)'
;MPRYDEGGVNKKLDTQPSALSTALIIFAKAPIPGQVKTRLCPPLTHDEAATLHGSFVLDTLERTKAVSVRLKVPLDRYLACTPSSTLVFFKIMEARHGVKLIDQEGEDLGSRMHRAFETCFKRSYRQVLIVGTDVPSLPLGYYQQALELLEKHDLVLGPALDGGYYLIGLKRPTPTLFENMPWSTDRVLPLTRTKAETLGLSIALLPEWRDIDRLEDLQALIEASSLDAGKPKHEQSLSSRTAGALQLIGKRLKSRA
;
A
#
# COMPACT_ATOMS: atom_id res chain seq x y z
N MET A 1 -42.12 -10.69 -41.81
CA MET A 1 -40.97 -11.20 -41.08
C MET A 1 -39.97 -10.07 -40.89
N PRO A 2 -39.81 -9.50 -39.68
CA PRO A 2 -38.77 -8.53 -39.44
C PRO A 2 -37.47 -9.26 -39.02
N ARG A 3 -36.35 -8.78 -39.56
CA ARG A 3 -34.99 -9.28 -39.27
C ARG A 3 -34.58 -8.77 -37.91
N TYR A 4 -34.09 -9.65 -37.04
CA TYR A 4 -33.40 -9.32 -35.82
C TYR A 4 -31.99 -8.88 -36.15
N ASP A 5 -31.64 -7.66 -35.74
CA ASP A 5 -30.28 -7.13 -35.79
C ASP A 5 -29.57 -7.51 -34.46
N GLU A 6 -28.66 -8.50 -34.51
CA GLU A 6 -27.79 -8.88 -33.43
C GLU A 6 -26.47 -8.12 -33.60
N GLY A 7 -26.07 -7.32 -32.61
CA GLY A 7 -24.72 -6.78 -32.64
C GLY A 7 -24.44 -5.56 -31.76
N GLY A 8 -24.92 -5.58 -30.54
CA GLY A 8 -24.46 -4.61 -29.52
C GLY A 8 -23.32 -5.14 -28.69
N VAL A 9 -22.11 -5.20 -29.22
CA VAL A 9 -20.88 -5.44 -28.40
C VAL A 9 -20.67 -4.24 -27.50
N ASN A 10 -20.97 -4.43 -26.22
CA ASN A 10 -20.70 -3.49 -25.15
C ASN A 10 -19.18 -3.31 -24.99
N LYS A 11 -18.55 -2.44 -25.79
CA LYS A 11 -17.21 -1.93 -25.56
C LYS A 11 -17.24 -1.18 -24.23
N LYS A 12 -16.73 -1.80 -23.15
CA LYS A 12 -16.29 -1.06 -21.97
C LYS A 12 -15.39 0.06 -22.48
N LEU A 13 -15.87 1.30 -22.36
CA LEU A 13 -15.02 2.47 -22.58
C LEU A 13 -13.87 2.39 -21.60
N ASP A 14 -12.71 2.07 -22.13
CA ASP A 14 -11.42 2.29 -21.46
C ASP A 14 -11.24 3.82 -21.45
N THR A 15 -11.80 4.48 -20.44
CA THR A 15 -11.67 5.93 -20.26
C THR A 15 -10.20 6.22 -20.03
N GLN A 16 -9.54 6.77 -21.02
CA GLN A 16 -8.17 7.29 -20.88
C GLN A 16 -8.13 8.28 -19.71
N PRO A 17 -7.10 8.22 -18.87
CA PRO A 17 -6.98 9.12 -17.73
C PRO A 17 -6.94 10.59 -18.18
N SER A 18 -7.55 11.48 -17.40
CA SER A 18 -7.47 12.93 -17.62
C SER A 18 -6.02 13.43 -17.58
N ALA A 19 -5.72 14.57 -18.19
CA ALA A 19 -4.34 15.11 -18.34
C ALA A 19 -3.55 15.33 -17.01
N LEU A 20 -4.19 15.15 -15.84
CA LEU A 20 -3.62 15.26 -14.48
C LEU A 20 -3.84 13.96 -13.67
N SER A 21 -3.87 12.81 -14.31
CA SER A 21 -4.24 11.57 -13.63
C SER A 21 -3.10 11.01 -12.78
N THR A 22 -3.45 10.69 -11.54
CA THR A 22 -2.58 10.05 -10.57
C THR A 22 -3.05 8.64 -10.29
N ALA A 23 -2.14 7.68 -10.22
CA ALA A 23 -2.41 6.33 -9.75
C ALA A 23 -1.79 6.11 -8.38
N LEU A 24 -2.54 5.46 -7.49
CA LEU A 24 -2.04 4.96 -6.21
C LEU A 24 -2.20 3.45 -6.18
N ILE A 25 -1.09 2.77 -6.06
CA ILE A 25 -1.00 1.31 -6.07
C ILE A 25 -0.76 0.84 -4.63
N ILE A 26 -1.64 -0.01 -4.13
CA ILE A 26 -1.51 -0.64 -2.82
C ILE A 26 -0.89 -2.02 -3.04
N PHE A 27 0.28 -2.27 -2.49
CA PHE A 27 0.95 -3.58 -2.56
C PHE A 27 0.47 -4.47 -1.43
N ALA A 28 -0.26 -5.52 -1.76
CA ALA A 28 -0.84 -6.41 -0.77
C ALA A 28 -0.57 -7.90 -1.07
N LYS A 29 -0.28 -8.64 0.00
CA LYS A 29 -0.32 -10.11 0.00
C LYS A 29 -1.71 -10.58 0.43
N ALA A 30 -2.14 -11.74 -0.07
CA ALA A 30 -3.33 -12.38 0.49
C ALA A 30 -3.07 -12.79 1.95
N PRO A 31 -4.07 -12.65 2.86
CA PRO A 31 -3.93 -13.00 4.27
C PRO A 31 -3.96 -14.52 4.48
N ILE A 32 -2.95 -15.22 3.98
CA ILE A 32 -2.83 -16.68 4.07
C ILE A 32 -1.99 -17.03 5.30
N PRO A 33 -2.52 -17.84 6.24
CA PRO A 33 -1.77 -18.29 7.42
C PRO A 33 -0.42 -18.90 7.05
N GLY A 34 0.62 -18.52 7.79
CA GLY A 34 2.00 -18.95 7.54
C GLY A 34 2.73 -18.26 6.37
N GLN A 35 2.04 -17.41 5.58
CA GLN A 35 2.65 -16.69 4.46
C GLN A 35 2.79 -15.17 4.70
N VAL A 36 2.12 -14.64 5.73
CA VAL A 36 2.15 -13.22 6.09
C VAL A 36 2.48 -13.05 7.57
N LYS A 37 3.20 -11.98 7.90
CA LYS A 37 3.57 -11.61 9.28
C LYS A 37 4.17 -12.74 10.11
N THR A 38 4.94 -13.62 9.47
CA THR A 38 5.56 -14.79 10.12
C THR A 38 6.55 -14.42 11.22
N ARG A 39 7.15 -13.22 11.16
CA ARG A 39 8.04 -12.69 12.22
C ARG A 39 7.29 -12.30 13.50
N LEU A 40 5.96 -12.25 13.46
CA LEU A 40 5.11 -12.09 14.64
C LEU A 40 4.74 -13.45 15.28
N CYS A 41 5.15 -14.55 14.68
CA CYS A 41 4.85 -15.91 15.12
C CYS A 41 6.13 -16.66 15.58
N PRO A 42 6.29 -17.03 16.86
CA PRO A 42 5.43 -16.65 18.00
C PRO A 42 5.61 -15.18 18.40
N PRO A 43 4.75 -14.58 19.21
CA PRO A 43 3.70 -15.18 20.03
C PRO A 43 2.32 -15.28 19.35
N LEU A 44 2.14 -14.71 18.15
CA LEU A 44 0.89 -14.89 17.41
C LEU A 44 0.85 -16.31 16.79
N THR A 45 -0.36 -16.84 16.64
CA THR A 45 -0.59 -17.96 15.72
C THR A 45 -0.56 -17.47 14.29
N HIS A 46 -0.36 -18.37 13.32
CA HIS A 46 -0.41 -18.02 11.91
C HIS A 46 -1.77 -17.46 11.48
N ASP A 47 -2.87 -17.94 12.07
CA ASP A 47 -4.22 -17.44 11.80
C ASP A 47 -4.43 -16.03 12.35
N GLU A 48 -3.95 -15.74 13.56
CA GLU A 48 -3.99 -14.39 14.14
C GLU A 48 -3.16 -13.39 13.31
N ALA A 49 -1.98 -13.81 12.89
CA ALA A 49 -1.10 -12.99 12.04
C ALA A 49 -1.74 -12.69 10.68
N ALA A 50 -2.37 -13.70 10.06
CA ALA A 50 -3.09 -13.53 8.79
C ALA A 50 -4.33 -12.64 8.96
N THR A 51 -5.11 -12.81 10.04
CA THR A 51 -6.27 -11.97 10.35
C THR A 51 -5.87 -10.50 10.56
N LEU A 52 -4.80 -10.27 11.31
CA LEU A 52 -4.24 -8.94 11.54
C LEU A 52 -3.77 -8.29 10.22
N HIS A 53 -3.04 -9.04 9.40
CA HIS A 53 -2.61 -8.57 8.08
C HIS A 53 -3.79 -8.22 7.18
N GLY A 54 -4.83 -9.05 7.14
CA GLY A 54 -6.07 -8.76 6.40
C GLY A 54 -6.73 -7.46 6.86
N SER A 55 -6.71 -7.17 8.18
CA SER A 55 -7.19 -5.91 8.73
C SER A 55 -6.36 -4.72 8.27
N PHE A 56 -5.03 -4.86 8.18
CA PHE A 56 -4.13 -3.81 7.67
C PHE A 56 -4.39 -3.50 6.19
N VAL A 57 -4.63 -4.53 5.36
CA VAL A 57 -5.02 -4.34 3.96
C VAL A 57 -6.31 -3.52 3.87
N LEU A 58 -7.32 -3.87 4.66
CA LEU A 58 -8.59 -3.15 4.69
C LEU A 58 -8.43 -1.70 5.17
N ASP A 59 -7.64 -1.46 6.22
CA ASP A 59 -7.37 -0.10 6.71
C ASP A 59 -6.68 0.76 5.65
N THR A 60 -5.70 0.20 4.92
CA THR A 60 -5.02 0.89 3.82
C THR A 60 -6.00 1.23 2.68
N LEU A 61 -6.90 0.31 2.33
CA LEU A 61 -7.94 0.54 1.33
C LEU A 61 -8.92 1.65 1.74
N GLU A 62 -9.35 1.66 3.00
CA GLU A 62 -10.26 2.68 3.53
C GLU A 62 -9.57 4.06 3.59
N ARG A 63 -8.30 4.12 4.04
CA ARG A 63 -7.50 5.34 4.08
C ARG A 63 -7.26 5.93 2.69
N THR A 64 -6.83 5.13 1.74
CA THR A 64 -6.59 5.60 0.38
C THR A 64 -7.87 6.06 -0.31
N LYS A 65 -9.03 5.47 0.03
CA LYS A 65 -10.34 5.97 -0.40
C LYS A 65 -10.65 7.33 0.22
N ALA A 66 -10.37 7.51 1.52
CA ALA A 66 -10.57 8.77 2.20
C ALA A 66 -9.69 9.90 1.63
N VAL A 67 -8.45 9.59 1.24
CA VAL A 67 -7.55 10.53 0.54
C VAL A 67 -8.18 11.01 -0.76
N SER A 68 -8.64 10.11 -1.62
CA SER A 68 -9.26 10.44 -2.90
C SER A 68 -10.48 11.36 -2.73
N VAL A 69 -11.33 11.08 -1.74
CA VAL A 69 -12.51 11.90 -1.45
C VAL A 69 -12.13 13.28 -0.89
N ARG A 70 -11.18 13.32 0.05
CA ARG A 70 -10.78 14.55 0.75
C ARG A 70 -10.08 15.56 -0.17
N LEU A 71 -9.20 15.07 -1.03
CA LEU A 71 -8.40 15.93 -1.92
C LEU A 71 -9.19 16.39 -3.14
N LYS A 72 -10.34 15.75 -3.44
CA LYS A 72 -11.12 16.00 -4.68
C LYS A 72 -10.25 15.88 -5.95
N VAL A 73 -9.18 15.09 -5.89
CA VAL A 73 -8.28 14.83 -7.01
C VAL A 73 -8.70 13.51 -7.66
N PRO A 74 -8.75 13.42 -9.00
CA PRO A 74 -8.95 12.15 -9.67
C PRO A 74 -7.77 11.22 -9.36
N LEU A 75 -7.98 10.31 -8.42
CA LEU A 75 -7.01 9.34 -7.95
C LEU A 75 -7.52 7.93 -8.26
N ASP A 76 -6.95 7.31 -9.27
CA ASP A 76 -7.22 5.91 -9.57
C ASP A 76 -6.45 5.01 -8.59
N ARG A 77 -7.18 4.08 -7.96
CA ARG A 77 -6.59 3.17 -6.98
C ARG A 77 -6.47 1.77 -7.53
N TYR A 78 -5.28 1.20 -7.40
CA TYR A 78 -4.95 -0.16 -7.78
C TYR A 78 -4.61 -0.98 -6.54
N LEU A 79 -4.96 -2.25 -6.55
CA LEU A 79 -4.50 -3.24 -5.59
C LEU A 79 -3.60 -4.23 -6.34
N ALA A 80 -2.30 -4.15 -6.08
CA ALA A 80 -1.32 -5.08 -6.63
C ALA A 80 -1.26 -6.32 -5.72
N CYS A 81 -1.69 -7.44 -6.26
CA CYS A 81 -2.03 -8.65 -5.55
C CYS A 81 -0.94 -9.72 -5.66
N THR A 82 -0.64 -10.40 -4.57
CA THR A 82 0.16 -11.63 -4.59
C THR A 82 -0.46 -12.67 -3.63
N PRO A 83 -0.49 -13.96 -3.97
CA PRO A 83 0.10 -14.61 -5.14
C PRO A 83 -0.69 -14.41 -6.45
N SER A 84 -1.99 -14.07 -6.41
CA SER A 84 -2.80 -13.81 -7.60
C SER A 84 -4.02 -12.95 -7.29
N SER A 85 -4.34 -12.03 -8.19
CA SER A 85 -5.55 -11.19 -8.16
C SER A 85 -6.86 -11.98 -8.30
N THR A 86 -6.78 -13.25 -8.71
CA THR A 86 -7.96 -14.13 -8.85
C THR A 86 -8.48 -14.66 -7.52
N LEU A 87 -7.72 -14.54 -6.43
CA LEU A 87 -8.15 -14.98 -5.11
C LEU A 87 -9.41 -14.26 -4.65
N VAL A 88 -10.33 -15.01 -4.04
CA VAL A 88 -11.63 -14.50 -3.55
C VAL A 88 -11.45 -13.28 -2.64
N PHE A 89 -10.42 -13.29 -1.78
CA PHE A 89 -10.11 -12.14 -0.93
C PHE A 89 -9.98 -10.84 -1.75
N PHE A 90 -9.17 -10.85 -2.81
CA PHE A 90 -8.95 -9.66 -3.64
C PHE A 90 -10.19 -9.28 -4.47
N LYS A 91 -10.96 -10.26 -4.95
CA LYS A 91 -12.23 -9.99 -5.66
C LYS A 91 -13.26 -9.31 -4.75
N ILE A 92 -13.30 -9.69 -3.47
CA ILE A 92 -14.14 -8.99 -2.48
C ILE A 92 -13.64 -7.55 -2.27
N MET A 93 -12.30 -7.32 -2.22
CA MET A 93 -11.74 -5.98 -2.08
C MET A 93 -12.08 -5.10 -3.30
N GLU A 94 -11.95 -5.64 -4.52
CA GLU A 94 -12.35 -4.96 -5.76
C GLU A 94 -13.79 -4.49 -5.70
N ALA A 95 -14.71 -5.41 -5.37
CA ALA A 95 -16.14 -5.12 -5.33
C ALA A 95 -16.55 -4.10 -4.25
N ARG A 96 -15.93 -4.19 -3.05
CA ARG A 96 -16.30 -3.36 -1.90
C ARG A 96 -15.62 -1.99 -1.87
N HIS A 97 -14.38 -1.91 -2.34
CA HIS A 97 -13.57 -0.69 -2.22
C HIS A 97 -13.38 0.05 -3.55
N GLY A 98 -13.84 -0.51 -4.68
CA GLY A 98 -13.75 0.11 -6.00
C GLY A 98 -12.30 0.32 -6.43
N VAL A 99 -11.43 -0.65 -6.15
CA VAL A 99 -10.03 -0.67 -6.62
C VAL A 99 -9.91 -1.54 -7.87
N LYS A 100 -8.95 -1.21 -8.74
CA LYS A 100 -8.60 -2.03 -9.90
C LYS A 100 -7.55 -3.05 -9.48
N LEU A 101 -7.75 -4.34 -9.81
CA LEU A 101 -6.77 -5.36 -9.47
C LEU A 101 -5.68 -5.47 -10.53
N ILE A 102 -4.44 -5.67 -10.09
CA ILE A 102 -3.30 -6.08 -10.92
C ILE A 102 -2.50 -7.14 -10.16
N ASP A 103 -1.83 -8.03 -10.87
CA ASP A 103 -0.92 -8.99 -10.25
C ASP A 103 0.45 -8.35 -9.97
N GLN A 104 1.11 -8.77 -8.89
CA GLN A 104 2.51 -8.45 -8.66
C GLN A 104 3.38 -9.41 -9.47
N GLU A 105 3.89 -8.95 -10.60
CA GLU A 105 4.72 -9.73 -11.50
C GLU A 105 6.20 -9.43 -11.28
N GLY A 106 7.03 -10.46 -11.14
CA GLY A 106 8.47 -10.36 -10.97
C GLY A 106 9.01 -11.29 -9.90
N GLU A 107 10.30 -11.56 -9.96
CA GLU A 107 11.00 -12.50 -9.08
C GLU A 107 11.22 -11.91 -7.69
N ASP A 108 11.53 -10.61 -7.61
CA ASP A 108 11.79 -9.89 -6.37
C ASP A 108 10.85 -8.67 -6.20
N LEU A 109 10.93 -8.00 -5.06
CA LEU A 109 10.12 -6.83 -4.76
C LEU A 109 10.37 -5.68 -5.75
N GLY A 110 11.62 -5.49 -6.17
CA GLY A 110 11.98 -4.41 -7.11
C GLY A 110 11.38 -4.60 -8.48
N SER A 111 11.53 -5.78 -9.06
CA SER A 111 10.93 -6.11 -10.35
C SER A 111 9.40 -6.00 -10.32
N ARG A 112 8.77 -6.39 -9.20
CA ARG A 112 7.31 -6.24 -9.00
C ARG A 112 6.88 -4.77 -8.94
N MET A 113 7.60 -3.94 -8.19
CA MET A 113 7.32 -2.49 -8.15
C MET A 113 7.54 -1.85 -9.51
N HIS A 114 8.65 -2.16 -10.18
CA HIS A 114 8.94 -1.64 -11.51
C HIS A 114 7.81 -1.94 -12.50
N ARG A 115 7.35 -3.20 -12.58
CA ARG A 115 6.25 -3.60 -13.49
C ARG A 115 4.92 -2.93 -13.13
N ALA A 116 4.64 -2.75 -11.85
CA ALA A 116 3.45 -2.03 -11.42
C ALA A 116 3.49 -0.56 -11.82
N PHE A 117 4.62 0.13 -11.66
CA PHE A 117 4.85 1.47 -12.17
C PHE A 117 4.68 1.53 -13.70
N GLU A 118 5.36 0.63 -14.42
CA GLU A 118 5.30 0.57 -15.89
C GLU A 118 3.86 0.40 -16.39
N THR A 119 3.08 -0.47 -15.74
CA THR A 119 1.66 -0.70 -16.05
C THR A 119 0.85 0.59 -15.96
N CYS A 120 1.08 1.39 -14.94
CA CYS A 120 0.38 2.67 -14.79
C CYS A 120 0.89 3.73 -15.78
N PHE A 121 2.19 3.85 -15.97
CA PHE A 121 2.74 4.82 -16.94
C PHE A 121 2.32 4.50 -18.39
N LYS A 122 2.23 3.23 -18.78
CA LYS A 122 1.67 2.82 -20.09
C LYS A 122 0.18 3.21 -20.23
N ARG A 123 -0.53 3.42 -19.15
CA ARG A 123 -1.91 3.95 -19.12
C ARG A 123 -1.97 5.48 -19.03
N SER A 124 -0.86 6.16 -19.30
CA SER A 124 -0.72 7.62 -19.33
C SER A 124 -0.93 8.34 -17.98
N TYR A 125 -0.77 7.64 -16.85
CA TYR A 125 -0.67 8.31 -15.55
C TYR A 125 0.61 9.14 -15.49
N ARG A 126 0.54 10.35 -14.94
CA ARG A 126 1.70 11.27 -14.81
C ARG A 126 2.39 11.15 -13.46
N GLN A 127 1.68 10.69 -12.47
CA GLN A 127 2.17 10.46 -11.11
C GLN A 127 1.70 9.09 -10.66
N VAL A 128 2.61 8.30 -10.15
CA VAL A 128 2.28 6.97 -9.63
C VAL A 128 2.92 6.82 -8.25
N LEU A 129 2.11 6.44 -7.29
CA LEU A 129 2.53 6.13 -5.92
C LEU A 129 2.35 4.63 -5.68
N ILE A 130 3.30 4.00 -5.00
CA ILE A 130 3.16 2.67 -4.41
C ILE A 130 3.21 2.82 -2.89
N VAL A 131 2.29 2.17 -2.17
CA VAL A 131 2.27 2.09 -0.71
C VAL A 131 2.13 0.64 -0.27
N GLY A 132 2.86 0.27 0.79
CA GLY A 132 2.70 -1.01 1.47
C GLY A 132 1.47 -1.04 2.39
N THR A 133 1.09 -2.24 2.84
CA THR A 133 -0.02 -2.43 3.80
C THR A 133 0.43 -2.56 5.25
N ASP A 134 1.72 -2.53 5.50
CA ASP A 134 2.30 -2.76 6.83
C ASP A 134 2.34 -1.50 7.71
N VAL A 135 1.74 -0.41 7.23
CA VAL A 135 1.63 0.89 7.92
C VAL A 135 0.15 1.29 8.15
N PRO A 136 -0.64 0.48 8.89
CA PRO A 136 -2.09 0.69 9.02
C PRO A 136 -2.47 2.02 9.66
N SER A 137 -1.56 2.62 10.43
CA SER A 137 -1.75 3.90 11.11
C SER A 137 -1.22 5.12 10.34
N LEU A 138 -0.73 4.94 9.10
CA LEU A 138 -0.13 6.04 8.32
C LEU A 138 -1.11 7.21 8.19
N PRO A 139 -0.73 8.45 8.61
CA PRO A 139 -1.63 9.60 8.55
C PRO A 139 -2.08 9.94 7.13
N LEU A 140 -3.36 10.31 6.96
CA LEU A 140 -3.88 10.72 5.65
C LEU A 140 -3.10 11.88 5.03
N GLY A 141 -2.59 12.79 5.87
CA GLY A 141 -1.77 13.91 5.44
C GLY A 141 -0.49 13.52 4.72
N TYR A 142 0.06 12.32 5.01
CA TYR A 142 1.29 11.86 4.33
C TYR A 142 1.04 11.46 2.87
N TYR A 143 -0.12 10.89 2.57
CA TYR A 143 -0.52 10.66 1.18
C TYR A 143 -0.68 11.98 0.42
N GLN A 144 -1.31 12.98 1.06
CA GLN A 144 -1.46 14.31 0.48
C GLN A 144 -0.09 14.95 0.22
N GLN A 145 0.77 14.96 1.23
CA GLN A 145 2.12 15.49 1.12
C GLN A 145 2.93 14.78 0.04
N ALA A 146 2.78 13.46 -0.10
CA ALA A 146 3.43 12.70 -1.18
C ALA A 146 3.03 13.21 -2.56
N LEU A 147 1.74 13.45 -2.79
CA LEU A 147 1.23 13.97 -4.05
C LEU A 147 1.74 15.38 -4.34
N GLU A 148 1.71 16.27 -3.36
CA GLU A 148 2.19 17.65 -3.46
C GLU A 148 3.71 17.71 -3.73
N LEU A 149 4.48 16.85 -3.06
CA LEU A 149 5.92 16.75 -3.28
C LEU A 149 6.24 16.17 -4.67
N LEU A 150 5.45 15.20 -5.13
CA LEU A 150 5.63 14.59 -6.44
C LEU A 150 5.29 15.56 -7.58
N GLU A 151 4.57 16.65 -7.35
CA GLU A 151 4.44 17.74 -8.34
C GLU A 151 5.78 18.42 -8.63
N LYS A 152 6.65 18.53 -7.63
CA LYS A 152 7.89 19.31 -7.65
C LYS A 152 9.15 18.46 -7.81
N HIS A 153 9.09 17.20 -7.40
CA HIS A 153 10.23 16.26 -7.39
C HIS A 153 9.97 15.07 -8.31
N ASP A 154 11.03 14.40 -8.76
CA ASP A 154 10.95 13.20 -9.61
C ASP A 154 10.65 11.94 -8.81
N LEU A 155 11.14 11.90 -7.57
CA LEU A 155 11.03 10.78 -6.64
C LEU A 155 10.58 11.28 -5.26
N VAL A 156 9.58 10.63 -4.69
CA VAL A 156 9.17 10.81 -3.30
C VAL A 156 9.31 9.47 -2.57
N LEU A 157 9.96 9.49 -1.41
CA LEU A 157 10.12 8.32 -0.55
C LEU A 157 9.53 8.60 0.83
N GLY A 158 8.78 7.64 1.35
CA GLY A 158 8.34 7.60 2.76
C GLY A 158 9.20 6.61 3.52
N PRO A 159 10.24 7.04 4.28
CA PRO A 159 11.15 6.16 4.99
C PRO A 159 10.45 5.29 6.03
N ALA A 160 10.81 4.01 6.10
CA ALA A 160 10.42 3.09 7.15
C ALA A 160 11.56 2.93 8.17
N LEU A 161 11.20 2.65 9.43
CA LEU A 161 12.19 2.52 10.52
C LEU A 161 13.13 1.32 10.33
N ASP A 162 12.76 0.35 9.51
CA ASP A 162 13.57 -0.83 9.19
C ASP A 162 14.68 -0.55 8.15
N GLY A 163 14.76 0.70 7.63
CA GLY A 163 15.71 1.12 6.59
C GLY A 163 15.21 0.91 5.16
N GLY A 164 13.95 0.51 5.00
CA GLY A 164 13.20 0.50 3.75
C GLY A 164 12.39 1.78 3.52
N TYR A 165 11.32 1.65 2.79
CA TYR A 165 10.32 2.72 2.63
C TYR A 165 8.92 2.14 2.57
N TYR A 166 7.98 2.80 3.26
CA TYR A 166 6.56 2.45 3.25
C TYR A 166 5.82 2.98 2.02
N LEU A 167 6.38 4.00 1.37
CA LEU A 167 5.82 4.65 0.18
C LEU A 167 6.94 5.04 -0.78
N ILE A 168 6.69 4.86 -2.08
CA ILE A 168 7.53 5.38 -3.16
C ILE A 168 6.64 5.99 -4.25
N GLY A 169 6.99 7.19 -4.73
CA GLY A 169 6.30 7.89 -5.80
C GLY A 169 7.24 8.29 -6.93
N LEU A 170 6.78 8.15 -8.18
CA LEU A 170 7.53 8.48 -9.40
C LEU A 170 6.67 9.25 -10.40
N LYS A 171 7.30 10.12 -11.23
CA LYS A 171 6.69 10.80 -12.38
C LYS A 171 6.95 10.11 -13.71
N ARG A 172 7.90 9.21 -13.78
CA ARG A 172 8.31 8.50 -15.00
C ARG A 172 8.86 7.13 -14.66
N PRO A 173 8.83 6.18 -15.60
CA PRO A 173 9.46 4.88 -15.40
C PRO A 173 10.97 5.07 -15.13
N THR A 174 11.45 4.44 -14.07
CA THR A 174 12.88 4.52 -13.67
C THR A 174 13.33 3.13 -13.21
N PRO A 175 13.52 2.15 -14.13
CA PRO A 175 13.83 0.76 -13.80
C PRO A 175 15.10 0.62 -12.98
N THR A 176 16.13 1.40 -13.29
CA THR A 176 17.45 1.34 -12.63
C THR A 176 17.39 1.56 -11.11
N LEU A 177 16.35 2.25 -10.59
CA LEU A 177 16.17 2.39 -9.15
C LEU A 177 15.98 1.04 -8.45
N PHE A 178 15.44 0.06 -9.14
CA PHE A 178 15.02 -1.23 -8.56
C PHE A 178 16.02 -2.36 -8.83
N GLU A 179 16.96 -2.17 -9.75
CA GLU A 179 17.95 -3.17 -10.14
C GLU A 179 19.01 -3.38 -9.05
N ASN A 180 19.44 -4.62 -8.84
CA ASN A 180 20.53 -4.97 -7.91
C ASN A 180 20.35 -4.36 -6.50
N MET A 181 19.15 -4.44 -5.96
CA MET A 181 18.82 -3.94 -4.62
C MET A 181 18.81 -5.10 -3.62
N PRO A 182 19.45 -4.95 -2.46
CA PRO A 182 19.42 -5.94 -1.38
C PRO A 182 18.10 -5.81 -0.61
N TRP A 183 17.00 -6.22 -1.23
CA TRP A 183 15.66 -6.13 -0.63
C TRP A 183 15.60 -6.78 0.75
N SER A 184 14.73 -6.28 1.62
CA SER A 184 14.54 -6.74 3.01
C SER A 184 15.75 -6.49 3.92
N THR A 185 16.57 -5.49 3.61
CA THR A 185 17.67 -5.00 4.47
C THR A 185 17.52 -3.51 4.74
N ASP A 186 18.20 -3.03 5.79
CA ASP A 186 18.30 -1.61 6.17
C ASP A 186 19.04 -0.72 5.14
N ARG A 187 19.62 -1.34 4.11
CA ARG A 187 20.37 -0.66 3.04
C ARG A 187 19.48 -0.19 1.89
N VAL A 188 18.21 -0.55 1.86
CA VAL A 188 17.30 -0.27 0.72
C VAL A 188 17.11 1.23 0.52
N LEU A 189 16.75 1.98 1.56
CA LEU A 189 16.55 3.43 1.47
C LEU A 189 17.84 4.19 1.09
N PRO A 190 19.00 3.97 1.77
CA PRO A 190 20.25 4.63 1.39
C PRO A 190 20.66 4.36 -0.05
N LEU A 191 20.59 3.11 -0.50
CA LEU A 191 20.95 2.75 -1.88
C LEU A 191 19.99 3.32 -2.91
N THR A 192 18.68 3.37 -2.62
CA THR A 192 17.70 4.02 -3.51
C THR A 192 18.02 5.50 -3.68
N ARG A 193 18.39 6.20 -2.61
CA ARG A 193 18.80 7.61 -2.67
C ARG A 193 20.05 7.81 -3.51
N THR A 194 21.10 7.02 -3.26
CA THR A 194 22.36 7.09 -4.04
C THR A 194 22.10 6.84 -5.54
N LYS A 195 21.26 5.86 -5.88
CA LYS A 195 20.90 5.62 -7.28
C LYS A 195 20.12 6.78 -7.89
N ALA A 196 19.17 7.34 -7.16
CA ALA A 196 18.40 8.49 -7.63
C ALA A 196 19.30 9.70 -7.86
N GLU A 197 20.25 9.99 -6.98
CA GLU A 197 21.26 11.03 -7.13
C GLU A 197 22.13 10.79 -8.38
N THR A 198 22.59 9.56 -8.58
CA THR A 198 23.37 9.17 -9.79
C THR A 198 22.56 9.36 -11.09
N LEU A 199 21.25 9.15 -11.03
CA LEU A 199 20.34 9.35 -12.17
C LEU A 199 19.90 10.80 -12.34
N GLY A 200 20.38 11.73 -11.50
CA GLY A 200 20.01 13.15 -11.53
C GLY A 200 18.54 13.40 -11.16
N LEU A 201 17.92 12.52 -10.38
CA LEU A 201 16.56 12.70 -9.95
C LEU A 201 16.47 13.64 -8.75
N SER A 202 15.53 14.56 -8.78
CA SER A 202 15.18 15.34 -7.58
C SER A 202 14.38 14.48 -6.60
N ILE A 203 14.83 14.44 -5.33
CA ILE A 203 14.27 13.57 -4.29
C ILE A 203 13.60 14.40 -3.22
N ALA A 204 12.41 13.98 -2.77
CA ALA A 204 11.81 14.46 -1.54
C ALA A 204 11.52 13.29 -0.59
N LEU A 205 11.65 13.56 0.71
CA LEU A 205 11.35 12.60 1.77
C LEU A 205 10.11 13.04 2.55
N LEU A 206 9.25 12.07 2.82
CA LEU A 206 8.19 12.18 3.82
C LEU A 206 8.77 11.94 5.22
N PRO A 207 8.03 12.28 6.28
CA PRO A 207 8.41 11.87 7.61
C PRO A 207 8.53 10.35 7.71
N GLU A 208 9.48 9.89 8.51
CA GLU A 208 9.67 8.48 8.80
C GLU A 208 8.45 7.89 9.53
N TRP A 209 8.13 6.63 9.25
CA TRP A 209 7.01 5.95 9.88
C TRP A 209 7.34 4.50 10.21
N ARG A 210 6.69 3.96 11.27
CA ARG A 210 6.88 2.58 11.70
C ARG A 210 6.01 1.64 10.88
N ASP A 211 6.61 0.69 10.22
CA ASP A 211 5.96 -0.52 9.70
C ASP A 211 5.84 -1.59 10.79
N ILE A 212 4.87 -2.47 10.65
CA ILE A 212 4.55 -3.47 11.70
C ILE A 212 5.05 -4.83 11.22
N ASP A 213 6.30 -5.13 11.49
CA ASP A 213 6.95 -6.36 11.01
C ASP A 213 7.43 -7.28 12.14
N ARG A 214 7.77 -6.72 13.29
CA ARG A 214 8.31 -7.44 14.45
C ARG A 214 7.43 -7.25 15.68
N LEU A 215 7.71 -8.04 16.72
CA LEU A 215 6.93 -7.99 17.96
C LEU A 215 6.98 -6.61 18.63
N GLU A 216 8.12 -5.95 18.59
CA GLU A 216 8.31 -4.59 19.14
C GLU A 216 7.40 -3.58 18.43
N ASP A 217 7.24 -3.70 17.11
CA ASP A 217 6.37 -2.84 16.32
C ASP A 217 4.90 -3.09 16.67
N LEU A 218 4.54 -4.36 16.82
CA LEU A 218 3.19 -4.75 17.25
C LEU A 218 2.86 -4.23 18.65
N GLN A 219 3.80 -4.30 19.59
CA GLN A 219 3.63 -3.78 20.95
C GLN A 219 3.43 -2.26 20.92
N ALA A 220 4.26 -1.53 20.18
CA ALA A 220 4.11 -0.09 20.00
C ALA A 220 2.75 0.28 19.37
N LEU A 221 2.27 -0.52 18.40
CA LEU A 221 0.96 -0.31 17.78
C LEU A 221 -0.19 -0.57 18.77
N ILE A 222 -0.09 -1.61 19.62
CA ILE A 222 -1.07 -1.90 20.67
C ILE A 222 -1.14 -0.74 21.68
N GLU A 223 0.00 -0.21 22.10
CA GLU A 223 0.06 0.94 23.01
C GLU A 223 -0.57 2.17 22.40
N ALA A 224 -0.18 2.53 21.18
CA ALA A 224 -0.74 3.67 20.44
C ALA A 224 -2.25 3.53 20.25
N SER A 225 -2.73 2.34 19.89
CA SER A 225 -4.17 2.04 19.75
C SER A 225 -4.93 2.21 21.07
N SER A 226 -4.31 1.83 22.19
CA SER A 226 -4.92 1.98 23.53
C SER A 226 -5.04 3.45 23.93
N LEU A 227 -4.07 4.28 23.61
CA LEU A 227 -4.10 5.74 23.85
C LEU A 227 -5.14 6.43 22.96
N ASP A 228 -5.40 5.91 21.77
CA ASP A 228 -6.40 6.43 20.84
C ASP A 228 -7.84 6.03 21.19
N ALA A 229 -8.04 5.03 22.05
CA ALA A 229 -9.37 4.48 22.33
C ALA A 229 -10.36 5.48 22.93
N GLY A 230 -9.86 6.52 23.61
CA GLY A 230 -10.68 7.62 24.17
C GLY A 230 -10.97 8.77 23.19
N LYS A 231 -10.37 8.77 22.01
CA LYS A 231 -10.53 9.84 21.02
C LYS A 231 -11.78 9.64 20.16
N PRO A 232 -12.34 10.72 19.60
CA PRO A 232 -13.38 10.62 18.57
C PRO A 232 -12.93 9.73 17.40
N LYS A 233 -13.86 8.97 16.82
CA LYS A 233 -13.52 8.00 15.73
C LYS A 233 -12.75 8.61 14.56
N HIS A 234 -13.02 9.87 14.22
CA HIS A 234 -12.33 10.55 13.11
C HIS A 234 -10.89 10.97 13.42
N GLU A 235 -10.50 10.95 14.70
CA GLU A 235 -9.15 11.22 15.19
C GLU A 235 -8.34 9.94 15.45
N GLN A 236 -9.00 8.78 15.46
CA GLN A 236 -8.33 7.51 15.70
C GLN A 236 -7.44 7.13 14.51
N SER A 237 -6.24 6.68 14.83
CA SER A 237 -5.24 6.26 13.84
C SER A 237 -5.55 4.92 13.17
N LEU A 238 -6.43 4.11 13.74
CA LEU A 238 -6.80 2.78 13.27
C LEU A 238 -8.32 2.61 13.16
N SER A 239 -8.75 1.70 12.29
CA SER A 239 -10.15 1.28 12.25
C SER A 239 -10.56 0.57 13.54
N SER A 240 -11.86 0.59 13.87
CA SER A 240 -12.41 -0.17 15.01
C SER A 240 -12.13 -1.67 14.91
N ARG A 241 -12.01 -2.20 13.69
CA ARG A 241 -11.65 -3.61 13.41
C ARG A 241 -10.24 -3.91 13.88
N THR A 242 -9.26 -3.14 13.41
CA THR A 242 -7.86 -3.32 13.78
C THR A 242 -7.62 -3.03 15.25
N ALA A 243 -8.21 -1.96 15.80
CA ALA A 243 -8.12 -1.66 17.22
C ALA A 243 -8.68 -2.79 18.10
N GLY A 244 -9.82 -3.38 17.72
CA GLY A 244 -10.40 -4.53 18.41
C GLY A 244 -9.50 -5.78 18.36
N ALA A 245 -8.92 -6.09 17.21
CA ALA A 245 -7.97 -7.19 17.06
C ALA A 245 -6.73 -6.98 17.95
N LEU A 246 -6.16 -5.78 17.94
CA LEU A 246 -5.01 -5.43 18.80
C LEU A 246 -5.33 -5.52 20.29
N GLN A 247 -6.53 -5.11 20.71
CA GLN A 247 -6.96 -5.24 22.10
C GLN A 247 -7.01 -6.69 22.57
N LEU A 248 -7.54 -7.60 21.73
CA LEU A 248 -7.60 -9.02 22.03
C LEU A 248 -6.18 -9.64 22.10
N ILE A 249 -5.34 -9.33 21.12
CA ILE A 249 -3.94 -9.77 21.10
C ILE A 249 -3.21 -9.25 22.34
N GLY A 250 -3.32 -7.96 22.67
CA GLY A 250 -2.65 -7.36 23.81
C GLY A 250 -3.05 -7.96 25.16
N LYS A 251 -4.36 -8.26 25.37
CA LYS A 251 -4.82 -8.97 26.56
C LYS A 251 -4.19 -10.35 26.69
N ARG A 252 -4.13 -11.10 25.59
CA ARG A 252 -3.55 -12.45 25.57
C ARG A 252 -2.03 -12.43 25.80
N LEU A 253 -1.31 -11.47 25.23
CA LEU A 253 0.12 -11.35 25.46
C LEU A 253 0.45 -11.05 26.93
N LYS A 254 -0.33 -10.17 27.58
CA LYS A 254 -0.18 -9.85 29.01
C LYS A 254 -0.51 -11.04 29.94
N SER A 255 -1.43 -11.93 29.55
CA SER A 255 -1.79 -13.10 30.38
C SER A 255 -0.78 -14.24 30.29
N ARG A 256 0.20 -14.17 29.39
CA ARG A 256 1.26 -15.17 29.18
C ARG A 256 2.64 -14.71 29.64
N ALA A 257 2.79 -13.43 30.00
CA ALA A 257 3.97 -12.85 30.61
C ALA A 257 3.91 -12.95 32.14
#